data_1e8605b20161c962c110cb3cd78992cb
#
_entry.id   1e8605b20161c962c110cb3cd78992cb
#
_cell.length_a   1.000
_cell.length_b   1.000
_cell.length_c   1.000
_cell.angle_alpha   90.00
_cell.angle_beta   90.00
_cell.angle_gamma   90.00
#
_symmetry.space_group_name_H-M   'P 1'
#
loop_
_entity.id
_entity.type
_entity.pdbx_description
1 polymer ?
#
loop_
_entity_poly.entity_id
_entity_poly.type
_entity_poly.pdbx_seq_one_letter_code
_entity_poly.pdbx_strand_id
1 'polypeptide(L)'
;MNLQNSQNHINLKKHIQNNEDFVDVKQLCIILDRLRSAHNTGNIFRIAEAVGAAEIIACGYTPAPPHPKLEKTAMGADKMVPCRVMPDSATAVRTLRAEGYRMILAAECMPSSRFAWEMKYEFPLAIVFGNEALGVAPETLELVDGLVSLPMFGEKSSINVGNSAAAILYAVIAATRYGVHV
;
A
#
# COMPACT_ATOMS: atom_id res chain seq x y z
N MET A 1 -6.95 23.36 17.48
CA MET A 1 -5.93 22.29 17.55
C MET A 1 -4.99 22.65 18.67
N ASN A 2 -4.86 21.82 19.72
CA ASN A 2 -4.21 22.21 20.97
C ASN A 2 -2.68 22.17 20.78
N LEU A 3 -1.95 23.21 21.21
CA LEU A 3 -0.49 23.36 21.06
C LEU A 3 0.28 22.15 21.60
N GLN A 4 -0.25 21.49 22.63
CA GLN A 4 0.33 20.27 23.23
C GLN A 4 0.28 19.07 22.29
N ASN A 5 -0.78 18.93 21.47
CA ASN A 5 -0.88 17.89 20.45
C ASN A 5 0.10 18.09 19.31
N SER A 6 0.35 19.36 18.92
CA SER A 6 1.32 19.71 17.89
C SER A 6 2.75 19.41 18.36
N GLN A 7 3.09 19.70 19.63
CA GLN A 7 4.41 19.42 20.19
C GLN A 7 4.67 17.91 20.31
N ASN A 8 3.68 17.13 20.75
CA ASN A 8 3.79 15.67 20.84
C ASN A 8 3.99 15.05 19.45
N HIS A 9 3.31 15.56 18.43
CA HIS A 9 3.46 15.10 17.05
C HIS A 9 4.85 15.40 16.48
N ILE A 10 5.40 16.58 16.76
CA ILE A 10 6.77 16.97 16.39
C ILE A 10 7.80 16.09 17.09
N ASN A 11 7.61 15.79 18.37
CA ASN A 11 8.50 14.93 19.13
C ASN A 11 8.49 13.49 18.63
N LEU A 12 7.32 12.96 18.27
CA LEU A 12 7.19 11.63 17.69
C LEU A 12 7.88 11.55 16.30
N LYS A 13 7.66 12.54 15.44
CA LYS A 13 8.36 12.60 14.15
C LYS A 13 9.88 12.66 14.31
N LYS A 14 10.41 13.46 15.25
CA LYS A 14 11.84 13.51 15.55
C LYS A 14 12.40 12.18 16.08
N HIS A 15 11.62 11.48 16.92
CA HIS A 15 12.00 10.15 17.42
C HIS A 15 12.12 9.12 16.28
N ILE A 16 11.20 9.20 15.31
CA ILE A 16 11.20 8.34 14.13
C ILE A 16 12.36 8.70 13.17
N GLN A 17 12.70 9.99 13.01
CA GLN A 17 13.73 10.47 12.07
C GLN A 17 15.17 10.29 12.57
N ASN A 18 15.39 10.19 13.88
CA ASN A 18 16.74 10.08 14.47
C ASN A 18 17.31 8.65 14.48
N ASN A 19 16.61 7.67 13.94
CA ASN A 19 17.11 6.32 13.74
C ASN A 19 17.76 6.22 12.36
N GLU A 20 19.09 6.29 12.29
CA GLU A 20 19.87 6.30 11.04
C GLU A 20 19.81 4.99 10.22
N ASP A 21 19.28 3.91 10.76
CA ASP A 21 19.14 2.60 10.11
C ASP A 21 17.83 2.43 9.29
N PHE A 22 17.12 3.51 9.01
CA PHE A 22 15.86 3.42 8.29
C PHE A 22 16.05 3.20 6.78
N VAL A 23 15.61 2.04 6.27
CA VAL A 23 15.34 1.87 4.84
C VAL A 23 14.41 2.99 4.37
N ASP A 24 14.81 3.68 3.32
CA ASP A 24 14.02 4.80 2.76
C ASP A 24 12.72 4.28 2.16
N VAL A 25 11.64 4.34 2.93
CA VAL A 25 10.29 3.92 2.53
C VAL A 25 9.72 4.79 1.40
N LYS A 26 10.39 5.89 1.04
CA LYS A 26 10.08 6.70 -0.16
C LYS A 26 10.24 5.92 -1.48
N GLN A 27 10.50 4.63 -1.40
CA GLN A 27 10.56 3.71 -2.53
C GLN A 27 9.44 2.66 -2.49
N LEU A 28 8.36 2.92 -1.73
CA LEU A 28 7.17 2.07 -1.69
C LEU A 28 6.07 2.67 -2.58
N CYS A 29 5.66 1.92 -3.61
CA CYS A 29 4.52 2.26 -4.46
C CYS A 29 3.31 1.36 -4.14
N ILE A 30 2.12 1.93 -4.18
CA ILE A 30 0.86 1.21 -3.96
C ILE A 30 0.07 1.22 -5.28
N ILE A 31 -0.20 0.05 -5.84
CA ILE A 31 -1.01 -0.09 -7.05
C ILE A 31 -2.43 -0.51 -6.65
N LEU A 32 -3.44 0.21 -7.11
CA LEU A 32 -4.85 -0.07 -6.85
C LEU A 32 -5.51 -0.56 -8.13
N ASP A 33 -5.78 -1.87 -8.20
CA ASP A 33 -6.31 -2.52 -9.39
C ASP A 33 -7.84 -2.54 -9.38
N ARG A 34 -8.46 -1.63 -10.13
CA ARG A 34 -9.91 -1.58 -10.36
C ARG A 34 -10.75 -1.55 -9.08
N LEU A 35 -10.33 -0.80 -8.07
CA LEU A 35 -11.13 -0.59 -6.85
C LEU A 35 -12.44 0.12 -7.22
N ARG A 36 -13.54 -0.35 -6.62
CA ARG A 36 -14.89 0.23 -6.86
C ARG A 36 -15.21 1.35 -5.89
N SER A 37 -14.68 1.29 -4.69
CA SER A 37 -15.06 2.15 -3.59
C SER A 37 -14.12 3.33 -3.44
N ALA A 38 -14.62 4.54 -3.73
CA ALA A 38 -13.90 5.78 -3.41
C ALA A 38 -13.59 5.93 -1.92
N HIS A 39 -14.39 5.30 -1.04
CA HIS A 39 -14.13 5.26 0.40
C HIS A 39 -12.89 4.40 0.70
N ASN A 40 -12.79 3.21 0.12
CA ASN A 40 -11.61 2.35 0.29
C ASN A 40 -10.36 3.02 -0.27
N THR A 41 -10.46 3.63 -1.46
CA THR A 41 -9.34 4.36 -2.07
C THR A 41 -8.88 5.51 -1.17
N GLY A 42 -9.81 6.33 -0.66
CA GLY A 42 -9.48 7.43 0.24
C GLY A 42 -8.86 6.96 1.56
N ASN A 43 -9.32 5.82 2.10
CA ASN A 43 -8.69 5.21 3.27
C ASN A 43 -7.25 4.76 2.96
N ILE A 44 -7.01 4.17 1.78
CA ILE A 44 -5.66 3.75 1.37
C ILE A 44 -4.74 4.96 1.18
N PHE A 45 -5.23 6.10 0.68
CA PHE A 45 -4.44 7.34 0.65
C PHE A 45 -3.96 7.77 2.03
N ARG A 46 -4.81 7.65 3.06
CA ARG A 46 -4.41 7.96 4.44
C ARG A 46 -3.34 6.99 4.96
N ILE A 47 -3.49 5.72 4.63
CA ILE A 47 -2.50 4.70 5.02
C ILE A 47 -1.18 4.96 4.30
N ALA A 48 -1.21 5.27 3.00
CA ALA A 48 -0.06 5.59 2.18
C ALA A 48 0.73 6.79 2.76
N GLU A 49 0.02 7.85 3.14
CA GLU A 49 0.62 9.01 3.81
C GLU A 49 1.26 8.62 5.14
N ALA A 50 0.55 7.84 5.97
CA ALA A 50 1.00 7.44 7.29
C ALA A 50 2.25 6.55 7.26
N VAL A 51 2.38 5.68 6.26
CA VAL A 51 3.56 4.81 6.08
C VAL A 51 4.68 5.48 5.29
N GLY A 52 4.44 6.66 4.70
CA GLY A 52 5.41 7.40 3.89
C GLY A 52 5.62 6.79 2.51
N ALA A 53 4.58 6.22 1.89
CA ALA A 53 4.66 5.69 0.53
C ALA A 53 5.03 6.79 -0.48
N ALA A 54 5.79 6.41 -1.51
CA ALA A 54 6.24 7.32 -2.56
C ALA A 54 5.07 7.82 -3.42
N GLU A 55 4.16 6.91 -3.77
CA GLU A 55 3.03 7.20 -4.64
C GLU A 55 1.94 6.13 -4.57
N ILE A 56 0.78 6.48 -5.14
CA ILE A 56 -0.28 5.54 -5.48
C ILE A 56 -0.46 5.53 -7.00
N ILE A 57 -0.65 4.36 -7.60
CA ILE A 57 -1.08 4.19 -9.00
C ILE A 57 -2.50 3.66 -8.99
N ALA A 58 -3.44 4.47 -9.45
CA ALA A 58 -4.84 4.10 -9.62
C ALA A 58 -5.07 3.51 -11.01
N CYS A 59 -5.48 2.25 -11.10
CA CYS A 59 -5.62 1.53 -12.36
C CYS A 59 -7.09 1.29 -12.74
N GLY A 60 -7.36 1.39 -14.03
CA GLY A 60 -8.68 1.18 -14.61
C GLY A 60 -9.70 2.21 -14.09
N TYR A 61 -10.77 1.73 -13.49
CA TYR A 61 -11.83 2.59 -12.95
C TYR A 61 -11.66 2.91 -11.46
N THR A 62 -10.49 2.65 -10.87
CA THR A 62 -10.19 3.07 -9.50
C THR A 62 -10.36 4.57 -9.33
N PRO A 63 -11.17 5.04 -8.36
CA PRO A 63 -11.31 6.46 -8.10
C PRO A 63 -9.95 7.10 -7.79
N ALA A 64 -9.60 8.16 -8.52
CA ALA A 64 -8.35 8.93 -8.33
C ALA A 64 -8.65 10.41 -8.09
N PRO A 65 -7.78 11.16 -7.43
CA PRO A 65 -7.91 12.61 -7.30
C PRO A 65 -7.92 13.34 -8.67
N PRO A 66 -8.75 14.38 -8.84
CA PRO A 66 -9.75 14.89 -7.89
C PRO A 66 -11.05 14.06 -7.93
N HIS A 67 -11.54 13.62 -6.77
CA HIS A 67 -12.80 12.89 -6.69
C HIS A 67 -13.51 13.20 -5.35
N PRO A 68 -14.72 13.83 -5.37
CA PRO A 68 -15.35 14.38 -4.16
C PRO A 68 -15.59 13.39 -3.02
N LYS A 69 -15.94 12.13 -3.34
CA LYS A 69 -16.15 11.10 -2.32
C LYS A 69 -14.82 10.55 -1.76
N LEU A 70 -13.76 10.54 -2.58
CA LEU A 70 -12.43 10.16 -2.14
C LEU A 70 -11.85 11.22 -1.20
N GLU A 71 -11.91 12.49 -1.55
CA GLU A 71 -11.40 13.61 -0.75
C GLU A 71 -11.98 13.61 0.67
N LYS A 72 -13.28 13.29 0.80
CA LYS A 72 -13.94 13.21 2.11
C LYS A 72 -13.33 12.14 3.03
N THR A 73 -12.88 11.04 2.47
CA THR A 73 -12.30 9.91 3.23
C THR A 73 -10.79 9.98 3.33
N ALA A 74 -10.12 10.56 2.34
CA ALA A 74 -8.67 10.79 2.34
C ALA A 74 -8.25 11.84 3.37
N MET A 75 -9.16 12.77 3.77
CA MET A 75 -8.89 13.77 4.80
C MET A 75 -7.65 14.63 4.50
N GLY A 76 -7.40 14.92 3.21
CA GLY A 76 -6.27 15.70 2.75
C GLY A 76 -5.03 14.87 2.34
N ALA A 77 -4.97 13.58 2.64
CA ALA A 77 -3.87 12.71 2.22
C ALA A 77 -3.75 12.57 0.69
N ASP A 78 -4.85 12.73 -0.03
CA ASP A 78 -4.92 12.77 -1.48
C ASP A 78 -4.13 13.93 -2.13
N LYS A 79 -3.83 14.98 -1.34
CA LYS A 79 -3.00 16.11 -1.74
C LYS A 79 -1.53 15.97 -1.31
N MET A 80 -1.24 15.00 -0.44
CA MET A 80 0.09 14.75 0.11
C MET A 80 0.81 13.61 -0.60
N VAL A 81 0.06 12.57 -1.01
CA VAL A 81 0.59 11.40 -1.71
C VAL A 81 0.40 11.57 -3.21
N PRO A 82 1.48 11.58 -4.01
CA PRO A 82 1.39 11.60 -5.47
C PRO A 82 0.52 10.47 -6.00
N CYS A 83 -0.27 10.75 -7.04
CA CYS A 83 -1.12 9.75 -7.67
C CYS A 83 -0.96 9.78 -9.18
N ARG A 84 -0.59 8.64 -9.76
CA ARG A 84 -0.64 8.39 -11.20
C ARG A 84 -1.91 7.61 -11.54
N VAL A 85 -2.47 7.84 -12.73
CA VAL A 85 -3.58 7.04 -13.27
C VAL A 85 -3.07 6.23 -14.44
N MET A 86 -3.37 4.93 -14.46
CA MET A 86 -2.96 4.03 -15.54
C MET A 86 -4.15 3.19 -16.05
N PRO A 87 -4.11 2.72 -17.30
CA PRO A 87 -5.23 1.98 -17.88
C PRO A 87 -5.53 0.67 -17.15
N ASP A 88 -4.49 -0.02 -16.69
CA ASP A 88 -4.58 -1.29 -15.97
C ASP A 88 -3.35 -1.53 -15.09
N SER A 89 -3.47 -2.49 -14.18
CA SER A 89 -2.40 -2.82 -13.22
C SER A 89 -1.23 -3.58 -13.87
N ALA A 90 -1.46 -4.32 -14.95
CA ALA A 90 -0.39 -4.98 -15.69
C ALA A 90 0.53 -3.95 -16.36
N THR A 91 -0.04 -2.89 -16.93
CA THR A 91 0.73 -1.75 -17.44
C THR A 91 1.50 -1.04 -16.33
N ALA A 92 0.89 -0.84 -15.16
CA ALA A 92 1.57 -0.27 -13.99
C ALA A 92 2.79 -1.11 -13.56
N VAL A 93 2.63 -2.44 -13.47
CA VAL A 93 3.73 -3.35 -13.13
C VAL A 93 4.88 -3.26 -14.14
N ARG A 94 4.58 -3.30 -15.45
CA ARG A 94 5.62 -3.18 -16.48
C ARG A 94 6.36 -1.84 -16.42
N THR A 95 5.61 -0.76 -16.16
CA THR A 95 6.18 0.58 -16.01
C THR A 95 7.12 0.65 -14.81
N LEU A 96 6.70 0.17 -13.64
CA LEU A 96 7.55 0.16 -12.44
C LEU A 96 8.77 -0.73 -12.61
N ARG A 97 8.68 -1.85 -13.35
CA ARG A 97 9.86 -2.65 -13.72
C ARG A 97 10.87 -1.84 -14.53
N ALA A 98 10.40 -1.09 -15.51
CA ALA A 98 11.27 -0.21 -16.32
C ALA A 98 11.86 0.94 -15.49
N GLU A 99 11.16 1.40 -14.45
CA GLU A 99 11.61 2.39 -13.47
C GLU A 99 12.57 1.81 -12.40
N GLY A 100 12.86 0.51 -12.43
CA GLY A 100 13.85 -0.14 -11.57
C GLY A 100 13.29 -0.71 -10.26
N TYR A 101 11.98 -0.89 -10.15
CA TYR A 101 11.39 -1.58 -8.99
C TYR A 101 11.88 -3.03 -8.90
N ARG A 102 12.42 -3.40 -7.74
CA ARG A 102 13.11 -4.68 -7.53
C ARG A 102 12.15 -5.79 -7.14
N MET A 103 11.11 -5.44 -6.38
CA MET A 103 10.08 -6.38 -5.93
C MET A 103 8.69 -5.77 -6.16
N ILE A 104 7.81 -6.54 -6.80
CA ILE A 104 6.42 -6.19 -7.00
C ILE A 104 5.56 -7.37 -6.54
N LEU A 105 4.72 -7.16 -5.54
CA LEU A 105 3.89 -8.18 -4.94
C LEU A 105 2.41 -7.90 -5.19
N ALA A 106 1.58 -8.94 -5.18
CA ALA A 106 0.13 -8.80 -5.16
C ALA A 106 -0.44 -9.26 -3.82
N ALA A 107 -1.34 -8.47 -3.25
CA ALA A 107 -2.06 -8.79 -2.02
C ALA A 107 -3.25 -9.69 -2.33
N GLU A 108 -3.01 -11.01 -2.26
CA GLU A 108 -3.99 -12.05 -2.55
C GLU A 108 -3.88 -13.22 -1.58
N CYS A 109 -5.02 -13.83 -1.23
CA CYS A 109 -5.07 -14.99 -0.36
C CYS A 109 -5.20 -16.27 -1.21
N MET A 110 -4.07 -16.83 -1.59
CA MET A 110 -3.97 -18.06 -2.39
C MET A 110 -3.01 -19.06 -1.71
N PRO A 111 -3.05 -20.36 -2.06
CA PRO A 111 -2.15 -21.36 -1.45
C PRO A 111 -0.66 -21.05 -1.57
N SER A 112 -0.27 -20.30 -2.60
CA SER A 112 1.11 -19.86 -2.84
C SER A 112 1.49 -18.55 -2.12
N SER A 113 0.55 -17.91 -1.43
CA SER A 113 0.80 -16.65 -0.74
C SER A 113 1.63 -16.87 0.52
N ARG A 114 2.52 -15.92 0.80
CA ARG A 114 3.26 -15.87 2.05
C ARG A 114 2.65 -14.83 2.98
N PHE A 115 2.73 -15.04 4.27
CA PHE A 115 2.25 -14.04 5.22
C PHE A 115 3.16 -12.81 5.23
N ALA A 116 2.54 -11.65 5.37
CA ALA A 116 3.24 -10.37 5.23
C ALA A 116 4.45 -10.21 6.17
N TRP A 117 4.41 -10.79 7.36
CA TRP A 117 5.52 -10.74 8.34
C TRP A 117 6.59 -11.82 8.13
N GLU A 118 6.37 -12.80 7.26
CA GLU A 118 7.35 -13.86 6.93
C GLU A 118 8.23 -13.49 5.73
N MET A 119 7.90 -12.37 5.07
CA MET A 119 8.58 -11.96 3.85
C MET A 119 9.81 -11.10 4.14
N LYS A 120 10.85 -11.28 3.33
CA LYS A 120 11.93 -10.31 3.18
C LYS A 120 11.57 -9.39 2.01
N TYR A 121 11.56 -8.10 2.26
CA TYR A 121 11.19 -7.10 1.27
C TYR A 121 12.44 -6.47 0.65
N GLU A 122 12.41 -6.29 -0.67
CA GLU A 122 13.45 -5.58 -1.43
C GLU A 122 12.88 -4.29 -2.01
N PHE A 123 13.59 -3.18 -1.81
CA PHE A 123 13.20 -1.87 -2.31
C PHE A 123 14.02 -1.48 -3.56
N PRO A 124 13.46 -0.71 -4.50
CA PRO A 124 12.09 -0.20 -4.56
C PRO A 124 11.02 -1.30 -4.62
N LEU A 125 9.98 -1.19 -3.79
CA LEU A 125 8.90 -2.17 -3.61
C LEU A 125 7.58 -1.62 -4.12
N ALA A 126 6.78 -2.44 -4.80
CA ALA A 126 5.39 -2.14 -5.08
C ALA A 126 4.45 -3.24 -4.58
N ILE A 127 3.25 -2.87 -4.14
CA ILE A 127 2.21 -3.81 -3.73
C ILE A 127 0.91 -3.48 -4.45
N VAL A 128 0.37 -4.49 -5.15
CA VAL A 128 -0.92 -4.41 -5.86
C VAL A 128 -2.03 -4.86 -4.93
N PHE A 129 -3.03 -4.00 -4.74
CA PHE A 129 -4.28 -4.33 -4.06
C PHE A 129 -5.41 -4.42 -5.07
N GLY A 130 -6.08 -5.55 -5.11
CA GLY A 130 -7.09 -5.89 -6.10
C GLY A 130 -8.48 -5.39 -5.77
N ASN A 131 -9.36 -5.54 -6.76
CA ASN A 131 -10.79 -5.27 -6.68
C ASN A 131 -11.44 -6.05 -5.52
N GLU A 132 -12.40 -5.43 -4.85
CA GLU A 132 -13.06 -5.98 -3.65
C GLU A 132 -13.83 -7.30 -3.91
N ALA A 133 -14.22 -7.55 -5.16
CA ALA A 133 -14.98 -8.74 -5.54
C ALA A 133 -14.19 -9.69 -6.44
N LEU A 134 -13.29 -9.16 -7.27
CA LEU A 134 -12.60 -9.92 -8.32
C LEU A 134 -11.13 -10.18 -7.99
N GLY A 135 -10.59 -9.53 -6.97
CA GLY A 135 -9.17 -9.59 -6.65
C GLY A 135 -8.30 -8.86 -7.69
N VAL A 136 -7.03 -9.20 -7.72
CA VAL A 136 -6.04 -8.70 -8.69
C VAL A 136 -6.27 -9.40 -10.03
N ALA A 137 -6.14 -8.63 -11.13
CA ALA A 137 -6.30 -9.15 -12.49
C ALA A 137 -5.34 -10.32 -12.78
N PRO A 138 -5.81 -11.40 -13.43
CA PRO A 138 -4.97 -12.56 -13.74
C PRO A 138 -3.70 -12.20 -14.49
N GLU A 139 -3.80 -11.32 -15.49
CA GLU A 139 -2.66 -10.82 -16.27
C GLU A 139 -1.65 -10.04 -15.44
N THR A 140 -2.06 -9.47 -14.31
CA THR A 140 -1.16 -8.81 -13.35
C THR A 140 -0.49 -9.84 -12.44
N LEU A 141 -1.23 -10.87 -12.01
CA LEU A 141 -0.69 -11.94 -11.18
C LEU A 141 0.46 -12.70 -11.87
N GLU A 142 0.44 -12.78 -13.22
CA GLU A 142 1.52 -13.39 -14.01
C GLU A 142 2.81 -12.54 -14.06
N LEU A 143 2.74 -11.26 -13.69
CA LEU A 143 3.84 -10.30 -13.79
C LEU A 143 4.51 -9.97 -12.45
N VAL A 144 3.87 -10.31 -11.34
CA VAL A 144 4.41 -10.02 -10.00
C VAL A 144 5.41 -11.08 -9.53
N ASP A 145 6.27 -10.72 -8.58
CA ASP A 145 7.29 -11.64 -8.05
C ASP A 145 6.73 -12.62 -7.02
N GLY A 146 5.53 -12.37 -6.51
CA GLY A 146 4.91 -13.24 -5.52
C GLY A 146 3.66 -12.65 -4.93
N LEU A 147 3.05 -13.41 -4.03
CA LEU A 147 1.82 -13.07 -3.37
C LEU A 147 2.06 -12.85 -1.87
N VAL A 148 1.45 -11.78 -1.35
CA VAL A 148 1.47 -11.47 0.09
C VAL A 148 0.06 -11.53 0.64
N SER A 149 -0.11 -12.14 1.81
CA SER A 149 -1.41 -12.30 2.45
C SER A 149 -1.37 -12.06 3.95
N LEU A 150 -2.56 -12.05 4.52
CA LEU A 150 -2.79 -12.10 5.96
C LEU A 150 -3.49 -13.41 6.32
N PRO A 151 -3.18 -14.08 7.43
CA PRO A 151 -3.87 -15.28 7.82
C PRO A 151 -5.31 -14.98 8.20
N MET A 152 -6.21 -15.86 7.79
CA MET A 152 -7.62 -15.78 8.10
C MET A 152 -7.98 -16.94 9.01
N PHE A 153 -8.27 -16.65 10.29
CA PHE A 153 -8.60 -17.66 11.31
C PHE A 153 -10.12 -17.91 11.48
N GLY A 154 -10.94 -17.10 10.82
CA GLY A 154 -12.39 -17.23 10.80
C GLY A 154 -12.90 -17.92 9.54
N GLU A 155 -14.22 -17.91 9.35
CA GLU A 155 -14.89 -18.52 8.17
C GLU A 155 -14.75 -17.68 6.88
N LYS A 156 -14.42 -16.40 6.98
CA LYS A 156 -14.25 -15.52 5.82
C LYS A 156 -12.88 -15.70 5.21
N SER A 157 -12.80 -15.67 3.88
CA SER A 157 -11.56 -15.82 3.12
C SER A 157 -10.85 -14.49 2.86
N SER A 158 -11.47 -13.36 3.19
CA SER A 158 -10.90 -12.02 2.95
C SER A 158 -11.47 -10.99 3.93
N ILE A 159 -10.74 -9.88 4.07
CA ILE A 159 -11.16 -8.68 4.79
C ILE A 159 -11.25 -7.49 3.82
N ASN A 160 -11.82 -6.37 4.29
CA ASN A 160 -11.89 -5.15 3.50
C ASN A 160 -10.50 -4.74 2.98
N VAL A 161 -10.42 -4.33 1.71
CA VAL A 161 -9.14 -4.01 1.04
C VAL A 161 -8.37 -2.88 1.72
N GLY A 162 -9.04 -1.86 2.26
CA GLY A 162 -8.38 -0.79 3.02
C GLY A 162 -7.77 -1.32 4.32
N ASN A 163 -8.46 -2.23 5.03
CA ASN A 163 -7.93 -2.87 6.24
C ASN A 163 -6.77 -3.81 5.91
N SER A 164 -6.89 -4.58 4.82
CA SER A 164 -5.80 -5.42 4.33
C SER A 164 -4.57 -4.58 3.97
N ALA A 165 -4.76 -3.47 3.26
CA ALA A 165 -3.68 -2.54 2.93
C ALA A 165 -2.99 -2.00 4.18
N ALA A 166 -3.75 -1.57 5.20
CA ALA A 166 -3.17 -1.10 6.46
C ALA A 166 -2.29 -2.18 7.11
N ALA A 167 -2.82 -3.39 7.27
CA ALA A 167 -2.11 -4.48 7.95
C ALA A 167 -0.83 -4.90 7.18
N ILE A 168 -0.92 -5.07 5.86
CA ILE A 168 0.21 -5.48 5.02
C ILE A 168 1.28 -4.37 4.98
N LEU A 169 0.90 -3.11 4.76
CA LEU A 169 1.86 -2.02 4.67
C LEU A 169 2.57 -1.78 6.00
N TYR A 170 1.88 -1.90 7.14
CA TYR A 170 2.55 -1.82 8.46
C TYR A 170 3.42 -3.06 8.75
N ALA A 171 3.08 -4.25 8.24
CA ALA A 171 3.96 -5.41 8.32
C ALA A 171 5.25 -5.19 7.51
N VAL A 172 5.16 -4.60 6.30
CA VAL A 172 6.33 -4.18 5.52
C VAL A 172 7.21 -3.22 6.33
N ILE A 173 6.62 -2.18 6.95
CA ILE A 173 7.35 -1.22 7.78
C ILE A 173 8.02 -1.92 8.97
N ALA A 174 7.30 -2.80 9.66
CA ALA A 174 7.83 -3.54 10.81
C ALA A 174 9.02 -4.41 10.41
N ALA A 175 8.90 -5.16 9.34
CA ALA A 175 9.96 -6.03 8.84
C ALA A 175 11.21 -5.25 8.39
N THR A 176 11.01 -4.12 7.71
CA THR A 176 12.12 -3.35 7.13
C THR A 176 12.80 -2.40 8.11
N ARG A 177 12.03 -1.77 9.01
CA ARG A 177 12.56 -0.76 9.94
C ARG A 177 12.99 -1.32 11.28
N TYR A 178 12.36 -2.39 11.73
CA TYR A 178 12.57 -2.92 13.07
C TYR A 178 13.12 -4.36 13.07
N GLY A 179 13.32 -4.96 11.90
CA GLY A 179 13.78 -6.35 11.80
C GLY A 179 12.80 -7.35 12.42
N VAL A 180 11.54 -6.97 12.59
CA VAL A 180 10.51 -7.82 13.17
C VAL A 180 10.07 -8.84 12.14
N HIS A 181 10.66 -10.02 12.21
CA HIS A 181 10.19 -11.23 11.54
C HIS A 181 9.56 -12.11 12.62
N VAL A 182 8.28 -12.40 12.50
CA VAL A 182 7.57 -13.30 13.42
C VAL A 182 7.61 -14.73 12.90
#